data_298d6abe8cf646793834c369e6813235
#
_entry.id   298d6abe8cf646793834c369e6813235
#
_cell.length_a   1.000
_cell.length_b   1.000
_cell.length_c   1.000
_cell.angle_alpha   90.00
_cell.angle_beta   90.00
_cell.angle_gamma   90.00
#
_symmetry.space_group_name_H-M   'P 1'
#
loop_
_entity.id
_entity.type
_entity.pdbx_description
1 polymer ?
#
loop_
_entity_poly.entity_id
_entity_poly.type
_entity_poly.pdbx_seq_one_letter_code
_entity_poly.pdbx_strand_id
1 'polypeptide(L)'
;MPPSLAPKSLQEILKQRQRSDFVGRDDYLTAFSDNLQLPVDDSRRRFLFNVWGQGGVGKSTLLNQFSKSAQEAKAATAYTDESETSLPEALGRFAEQFERQGYKLGHFSDRYRLFRQKKQELETDPEAPQGFSAFVGRTVVKAGVRLGRRVPVGGMAFDFVDEDALSNQAGEWASYLAKKLSNKDDIQLIQEPIEVLTPLFLQGLCKLAEQAPIALFFDTYEQTDEFLDSWLRDVLDGKYGDVPPNIVITIAGRHALVDNHWATYDGVIARFPLKPFTEDEAKQYLHRKGITNPKVVDVILQLSGRLPLLIATLAAGSPDHPEQVGEPSDTAVERFLKWVEDPIAVLTRIRDRSITQAY
;
A
#
# COMPACT_ATOMS: atom_id res chain seq x y z
N MET A 1 2.57 -28.45 32.52
CA MET A 1 3.27 -28.76 31.25
C MET A 1 3.64 -27.43 30.60
N PRO A 2 4.88 -27.18 30.24
CA PRO A 2 5.22 -26.00 29.45
C PRO A 2 4.59 -26.14 28.04
N PRO A 3 4.10 -25.06 27.41
CA PRO A 3 3.52 -25.13 26.10
C PRO A 3 4.60 -25.61 25.11
N SER A 4 4.29 -26.63 24.31
CA SER A 4 5.17 -27.10 23.26
C SER A 4 5.30 -25.98 22.24
N LEU A 5 6.50 -25.42 22.13
CA LEU A 5 6.87 -24.49 21.08
C LEU A 5 6.88 -25.26 19.75
N ALA A 6 5.78 -25.20 19.02
CA ALA A 6 5.81 -25.60 17.61
C ALA A 6 6.92 -24.79 16.88
N PRO A 7 7.72 -25.40 15.99
CA PRO A 7 8.78 -24.70 15.29
C PRO A 7 8.16 -23.55 14.49
N LYS A 8 8.66 -22.32 14.69
CA LYS A 8 8.21 -21.12 13.96
C LYS A 8 8.52 -21.29 12.48
N SER A 9 7.60 -20.90 11.60
CA SER A 9 7.88 -20.87 10.17
C SER A 9 8.96 -19.82 9.86
N LEU A 10 9.67 -19.98 8.74
CA LEU A 10 10.63 -18.97 8.28
C LEU A 10 10.00 -17.58 8.19
N GLN A 11 8.75 -17.50 7.70
CA GLN A 11 8.00 -16.27 7.60
C GLN A 11 7.74 -15.63 8.98
N GLU A 12 7.47 -16.44 10.00
CA GLU A 12 7.31 -15.95 11.38
C GLU A 12 8.62 -15.43 11.95
N ILE A 13 9.73 -16.11 11.67
CA ILE A 13 11.07 -15.68 12.08
C ILE A 13 11.43 -14.35 11.40
N LEU A 14 11.21 -14.24 10.09
CA LEU A 14 11.45 -13.01 9.34
C LEU A 14 10.61 -11.85 9.86
N LYS A 15 9.30 -12.07 10.07
CA LYS A 15 8.40 -11.07 10.67
C LYS A 15 8.86 -10.68 12.08
N GLN A 16 9.34 -11.62 12.89
CA GLN A 16 9.85 -11.33 14.23
C GLN A 16 11.12 -10.48 14.17
N ARG A 17 12.06 -10.76 13.26
CA ARG A 17 13.26 -9.95 13.07
C ARG A 17 12.95 -8.54 12.58
N GLN A 18 12.03 -8.39 11.61
CA GLN A 18 11.56 -7.07 11.16
C GLN A 18 10.89 -6.26 12.28
N ARG A 19 10.24 -6.92 13.23
CA ARG A 19 9.63 -6.27 14.41
C ARG A 19 10.65 -5.75 15.40
N SER A 20 11.75 -6.49 15.63
CA SER A 20 12.81 -6.08 16.56
C SER A 20 13.56 -4.84 16.09
N ASP A 21 13.50 -4.54 14.80
CA ASP A 21 14.21 -3.43 14.16
C ASP A 21 13.40 -2.13 14.11
N PHE A 22 12.11 -2.17 14.51
CA PHE A 22 11.27 -0.97 14.50
C PHE A 22 11.67 -0.02 15.64
N VAL A 23 11.95 1.22 15.28
CA VAL A 23 12.38 2.28 16.20
C VAL A 23 11.57 3.55 15.95
N GLY A 24 11.23 4.23 17.03
CA GLY A 24 10.50 5.49 17.00
C GLY A 24 9.05 5.36 16.54
N ARG A 25 8.42 6.49 16.25
CA ARG A 25 7.02 6.58 15.80
C ARG A 25 6.01 6.13 16.87
N ASP A 26 6.41 6.08 18.13
CA ASP A 26 5.55 5.63 19.23
C ASP A 26 4.28 6.49 19.33
N ASP A 27 4.37 7.80 19.07
CA ASP A 27 3.23 8.70 19.05
C ASP A 27 2.19 8.30 17.98
N TYR A 28 2.64 7.91 16.78
CA TYR A 28 1.74 7.47 15.71
C TYR A 28 1.12 6.10 16.02
N LEU A 29 1.89 5.19 16.61
CA LEU A 29 1.38 3.88 17.05
C LEU A 29 0.35 4.04 18.15
N THR A 30 0.63 4.88 19.13
CA THR A 30 -0.28 5.18 20.24
C THR A 30 -1.56 5.81 19.72
N ALA A 31 -1.45 6.86 18.87
CA ALA A 31 -2.62 7.52 18.28
C ALA A 31 -3.50 6.57 17.46
N PHE A 32 -2.90 5.67 16.70
CA PHE A 32 -3.65 4.65 15.94
C PHE A 32 -4.32 3.64 16.86
N SER A 33 -3.60 3.12 17.85
CA SER A 33 -4.12 2.13 18.80
C SER A 33 -5.23 2.70 19.69
N ASP A 34 -5.08 3.93 20.18
CA ASP A 34 -6.09 4.62 20.95
C ASP A 34 -7.35 4.86 20.12
N ASN A 35 -7.19 5.25 18.84
CA ASN A 35 -8.31 5.42 17.93
C ASN A 35 -9.14 4.14 17.74
N LEU A 36 -8.49 2.98 17.70
CA LEU A 36 -9.20 1.69 17.59
C LEU A 36 -10.06 1.38 18.83
N GLN A 37 -9.71 1.93 19.98
CA GLN A 37 -10.44 1.73 21.24
C GLN A 37 -11.59 2.71 21.44
N LEU A 38 -11.63 3.82 20.67
CA LEU A 38 -12.72 4.79 20.76
C LEU A 38 -14.04 4.19 20.27
N PRO A 39 -15.17 4.52 20.92
CA PRO A 39 -16.49 4.23 20.38
C PRO A 39 -16.66 4.78 18.96
N VAL A 40 -17.49 4.14 18.15
CA VAL A 40 -17.68 4.53 16.75
C VAL A 40 -18.30 5.92 16.57
N ASP A 41 -19.05 6.37 17.56
CA ASP A 41 -19.74 7.68 17.63
C ASP A 41 -18.91 8.75 18.38
N ASP A 42 -17.72 8.41 18.89
CA ASP A 42 -16.83 9.41 19.53
C ASP A 42 -16.33 10.43 18.49
N SER A 43 -16.53 11.71 18.73
CA SER A 43 -16.13 12.80 17.82
C SER A 43 -14.60 12.86 17.57
N ARG A 44 -13.79 12.27 18.43
CA ARG A 44 -12.34 12.15 18.27
C ARG A 44 -11.92 11.01 17.35
N ARG A 45 -12.82 10.05 17.10
CA ARG A 45 -12.51 8.88 16.26
C ARG A 45 -12.22 9.33 14.82
N ARG A 46 -11.15 8.78 14.26
CA ARG A 46 -10.74 9.00 12.87
C ARG A 46 -10.96 7.72 12.07
N PHE A 47 -11.46 7.87 10.86
CA PHE A 47 -11.78 6.75 9.96
C PHE A 47 -10.77 6.61 8.83
N LEU A 48 -10.04 7.69 8.51
CA LEU A 48 -9.00 7.70 7.48
C LEU A 48 -7.68 8.19 8.07
N PHE A 49 -6.65 7.36 7.96
CA PHE A 49 -5.28 7.69 8.35
C PHE A 49 -4.46 7.95 7.09
N ASN A 50 -3.98 9.17 6.90
CA ASN A 50 -3.10 9.54 5.83
C ASN A 50 -1.65 9.58 6.34
N VAL A 51 -0.84 8.64 5.88
CA VAL A 51 0.59 8.54 6.19
C VAL A 51 1.39 8.96 4.97
N TRP A 52 2.19 10.02 5.05
CA TRP A 52 2.96 10.45 3.89
C TRP A 52 4.40 10.84 4.23
N GLY A 53 5.25 10.84 3.20
CA GLY A 53 6.66 11.21 3.33
C GLY A 53 7.51 10.62 2.22
N GLN A 54 8.75 11.06 2.13
CA GLN A 54 9.67 10.65 1.07
C GLN A 54 9.90 9.13 1.03
N GLY A 55 10.40 8.62 -0.11
CA GLY A 55 10.78 7.22 -0.26
C GLY A 55 11.80 6.80 0.80
N GLY A 56 11.68 5.61 1.35
CA GLY A 56 12.60 5.07 2.35
C GLY A 56 12.43 5.62 3.78
N VAL A 57 11.42 6.46 4.06
CA VAL A 57 11.18 7.03 5.40
C VAL A 57 10.50 6.06 6.38
N GLY A 58 10.07 4.88 5.90
CA GLY A 58 9.49 3.83 6.73
C GLY A 58 7.96 3.77 6.76
N LYS A 59 7.28 4.29 5.72
CA LYS A 59 5.79 4.24 5.61
C LYS A 59 5.24 2.82 5.69
N SER A 60 5.69 1.94 4.81
CA SER A 60 5.26 0.52 4.77
C SER A 60 5.54 -0.20 6.08
N THR A 61 6.68 0.12 6.72
CA THR A 61 7.02 -0.42 8.04
C THR A 61 6.02 0.03 9.10
N LEU A 62 5.61 1.30 9.09
CA LEU A 62 4.60 1.83 10.01
C LEU A 62 3.23 1.20 9.76
N LEU A 63 2.80 1.06 8.49
CA LEU A 63 1.54 0.39 8.14
C LEU A 63 1.52 -1.07 8.63
N ASN A 64 2.64 -1.77 8.53
CA ASN A 64 2.76 -3.12 9.05
C ASN A 64 2.59 -3.17 10.59
N GLN A 65 3.08 -2.15 11.32
CA GLN A 65 2.85 -2.05 12.77
C GLN A 65 1.38 -1.70 13.08
N PHE A 66 0.76 -0.79 12.32
CA PHE A 66 -0.68 -0.50 12.45
C PHE A 66 -1.53 -1.74 12.19
N SER A 67 -1.22 -2.52 11.15
CA SER A 67 -1.90 -3.78 10.86
C SER A 67 -1.80 -4.75 12.02
N LYS A 68 -0.63 -4.83 12.67
CA LYS A 68 -0.43 -5.67 13.84
C LYS A 68 -1.27 -5.16 15.04
N SER A 69 -1.24 -3.86 15.33
CA SER A 69 -2.07 -3.28 16.40
C SER A 69 -3.56 -3.52 16.17
N ALA A 70 -4.01 -3.43 14.91
CA ALA A 70 -5.38 -3.76 14.54
C ALA A 70 -5.70 -5.25 14.78
N GLN A 71 -4.79 -6.17 14.43
CA GLN A 71 -4.96 -7.61 14.69
C GLN A 71 -5.00 -7.92 16.21
N GLU A 72 -4.16 -7.26 16.99
CA GLU A 72 -4.16 -7.36 18.46
C GLU A 72 -5.49 -6.86 19.05
N ALA A 73 -6.10 -5.83 18.44
CA ALA A 73 -7.45 -5.35 18.73
C ALA A 73 -8.56 -6.21 18.11
N LYS A 74 -8.22 -7.39 17.54
CA LYS A 74 -9.14 -8.35 16.90
C LYS A 74 -9.88 -7.79 15.68
N ALA A 75 -9.31 -6.81 15.00
CA ALA A 75 -9.84 -6.33 13.74
C ALA A 75 -9.48 -7.29 12.60
N ALA A 76 -10.41 -7.47 11.66
CA ALA A 76 -10.12 -8.07 10.37
C ALA A 76 -9.25 -7.09 9.57
N THR A 77 -8.09 -7.54 9.07
CA THR A 77 -7.12 -6.67 8.41
C THR A 77 -6.88 -7.09 6.98
N ALA A 78 -6.76 -6.11 6.08
CA ALA A 78 -6.36 -6.39 4.70
C ALA A 78 -5.43 -5.28 4.19
N TYR A 79 -4.48 -5.65 3.33
CA TYR A 79 -3.35 -4.83 2.89
C TYR A 79 -3.14 -4.95 1.38
N THR A 80 -2.95 -3.83 0.70
CA THR A 80 -2.54 -3.76 -0.71
C THR A 80 -1.31 -2.89 -0.87
N ASP A 81 -0.55 -3.13 -1.93
CA ASP A 81 0.67 -2.39 -2.28
C ASP A 81 0.74 -2.14 -3.81
N GLU A 82 1.92 -1.81 -4.30
CA GLU A 82 2.16 -1.56 -5.74
C GLU A 82 1.92 -2.76 -6.66
N SER A 83 1.71 -3.95 -6.13
CA SER A 83 1.44 -5.15 -6.95
C SER A 83 0.04 -5.16 -7.55
N GLU A 84 -0.90 -4.44 -6.93
CA GLU A 84 -2.26 -4.27 -7.44
C GLU A 84 -2.34 -3.04 -8.34
N THR A 85 -2.43 -3.27 -9.65
CA THR A 85 -2.41 -2.20 -10.67
C THR A 85 -3.76 -1.55 -10.90
N SER A 86 -4.82 -2.07 -10.30
CA SER A 86 -6.18 -1.54 -10.44
C SER A 86 -7.00 -1.70 -9.16
N LEU A 87 -8.00 -0.83 -9.02
CA LEU A 87 -8.90 -0.87 -7.86
C LEU A 87 -9.68 -2.20 -7.74
N PRO A 88 -10.25 -2.79 -8.81
CA PRO A 88 -10.85 -4.13 -8.73
C PRO A 88 -9.91 -5.20 -8.19
N GLU A 89 -8.63 -5.15 -8.58
CA GLU A 89 -7.60 -6.09 -8.09
C GLU A 89 -7.28 -5.84 -6.62
N ALA A 90 -7.19 -4.57 -6.19
CA ALA A 90 -7.03 -4.21 -4.78
C ALA A 90 -8.19 -4.70 -3.91
N LEU A 91 -9.45 -4.50 -4.36
CA LEU A 91 -10.63 -5.02 -3.66
C LEU A 91 -10.64 -6.55 -3.60
N GLY A 92 -10.25 -7.21 -4.70
CA GLY A 92 -10.09 -8.65 -4.76
C GLY A 92 -9.04 -9.17 -3.79
N ARG A 93 -7.89 -8.48 -3.69
CA ARG A 93 -6.83 -8.78 -2.75
C ARG A 93 -7.27 -8.67 -1.30
N PHE A 94 -8.06 -7.65 -0.97
CA PHE A 94 -8.68 -7.53 0.35
C PHE A 94 -9.60 -8.70 0.66
N ALA A 95 -10.49 -9.05 -0.26
CA ALA A 95 -11.41 -10.16 -0.08
C ALA A 95 -10.67 -11.50 0.16
N GLU A 96 -9.62 -11.79 -0.60
CA GLU A 96 -8.79 -12.99 -0.40
C GLU A 96 -8.13 -13.02 0.99
N GLN A 97 -7.68 -11.87 1.50
CA GLN A 97 -7.08 -11.78 2.82
C GLN A 97 -8.11 -11.96 3.93
N PHE A 98 -9.31 -11.42 3.77
CA PHE A 98 -10.42 -11.65 4.71
C PHE A 98 -10.86 -13.12 4.72
N GLU A 99 -10.94 -13.78 3.55
CA GLU A 99 -11.26 -15.20 3.46
C GLU A 99 -10.24 -16.08 4.21
N ARG A 100 -8.94 -15.75 4.14
CA ARG A 100 -7.89 -16.45 4.93
C ARG A 100 -8.04 -16.27 6.44
N GLN A 101 -8.69 -15.19 6.87
CA GLN A 101 -9.03 -14.93 8.26
C GLN A 101 -10.38 -15.53 8.67
N GLY A 102 -11.09 -16.20 7.76
CA GLY A 102 -12.37 -16.85 7.99
C GLY A 102 -13.60 -15.98 7.65
N TYR A 103 -13.40 -14.76 7.14
CA TYR A 103 -14.48 -13.85 6.76
C TYR A 103 -14.75 -13.92 5.25
N LYS A 104 -15.99 -14.24 4.87
CA LYS A 104 -16.38 -14.34 3.46
C LYS A 104 -17.16 -13.10 3.03
N LEU A 105 -16.75 -12.48 1.93
CA LEU A 105 -17.49 -11.36 1.34
C LEU A 105 -18.60 -11.81 0.36
N GLY A 106 -18.90 -13.11 0.30
CA GLY A 106 -20.07 -13.68 -0.38
C GLY A 106 -20.17 -13.27 -1.85
N HIS A 107 -21.22 -12.50 -2.18
CA HIS A 107 -21.50 -12.06 -3.56
C HIS A 107 -20.36 -11.29 -4.22
N PHE A 108 -19.56 -10.55 -3.46
CA PHE A 108 -18.39 -9.87 -4.02
C PHE A 108 -17.37 -10.88 -4.54
N SER A 109 -17.00 -11.88 -3.73
CA SER A 109 -15.98 -12.89 -4.11
C SER A 109 -16.39 -13.66 -5.37
N ASP A 110 -17.68 -14.00 -5.47
CA ASP A 110 -18.19 -14.70 -6.65
C ASP A 110 -18.14 -13.81 -7.90
N ARG A 111 -18.58 -12.56 -7.77
CA ARG A 111 -18.61 -11.60 -8.89
C ARG A 111 -17.20 -11.18 -9.32
N TYR A 112 -16.27 -11.01 -8.37
CA TYR A 112 -14.87 -10.75 -8.66
C TYR A 112 -14.17 -11.92 -9.36
N ARG A 113 -14.45 -13.16 -8.94
CA ARG A 113 -13.94 -14.37 -9.64
C ARG A 113 -14.41 -14.42 -11.08
N LEU A 114 -15.68 -14.12 -11.32
CA LEU A 114 -16.23 -14.03 -12.68
C LEU A 114 -15.56 -12.92 -13.48
N PHE A 115 -15.35 -11.73 -12.88
CA PHE A 115 -14.61 -10.64 -13.51
C PHE A 115 -13.22 -11.07 -13.96
N ARG A 116 -12.44 -11.69 -13.09
CA ARG A 116 -11.08 -12.19 -13.41
C ARG A 116 -11.11 -13.20 -14.55
N GLN A 117 -12.01 -14.16 -14.47
CA GLN A 117 -12.16 -15.18 -15.51
C GLN A 117 -12.48 -14.55 -16.87
N LYS A 118 -13.50 -13.69 -16.93
CA LYS A 118 -13.92 -13.02 -18.17
C LYS A 118 -12.85 -12.08 -18.72
N LYS A 119 -12.20 -11.33 -17.85
CA LYS A 119 -11.06 -10.47 -18.23
C LYS A 119 -9.97 -11.32 -18.91
N GLN A 120 -9.57 -12.42 -18.29
CA GLN A 120 -8.54 -13.31 -18.84
C GLN A 120 -8.97 -13.97 -20.15
N GLU A 121 -10.22 -14.46 -20.26
CA GLU A 121 -10.77 -15.02 -21.50
C GLU A 121 -10.71 -14.02 -22.65
N LEU A 122 -11.09 -12.76 -22.40
CA LEU A 122 -11.11 -11.70 -23.39
C LEU A 122 -9.71 -11.20 -23.76
N GLU A 123 -8.77 -11.11 -22.81
CA GLU A 123 -7.38 -10.68 -23.05
C GLU A 123 -6.58 -11.72 -23.84
N THR A 124 -6.94 -12.99 -23.74
CA THR A 124 -6.26 -14.10 -24.46
C THR A 124 -6.96 -14.47 -25.78
N ASP A 125 -8.09 -13.83 -26.10
CA ASP A 125 -8.83 -14.12 -27.33
C ASP A 125 -8.07 -13.61 -28.56
N PRO A 126 -7.73 -14.47 -29.55
CA PRO A 126 -7.07 -14.04 -30.77
C PRO A 126 -7.89 -13.04 -31.62
N GLU A 127 -9.21 -13.00 -31.45
CA GLU A 127 -10.11 -12.05 -32.12
C GLU A 127 -10.23 -10.72 -31.38
N ALA A 128 -9.55 -10.54 -30.24
CA ALA A 128 -9.62 -9.30 -29.47
C ALA A 128 -9.06 -8.12 -30.31
N PRO A 129 -9.77 -6.98 -30.38
CA PRO A 129 -9.29 -5.80 -31.06
C PRO A 129 -7.97 -5.29 -30.44
N GLN A 130 -7.12 -4.67 -31.27
CA GLN A 130 -5.87 -4.09 -30.78
C GLN A 130 -6.13 -3.09 -29.63
N GLY A 131 -5.32 -3.18 -28.58
CA GLY A 131 -5.45 -2.31 -27.42
C GLY A 131 -6.57 -2.68 -26.45
N PHE A 132 -7.26 -3.82 -26.65
CA PHE A 132 -8.34 -4.25 -25.76
C PHE A 132 -7.89 -4.45 -24.31
N SER A 133 -6.71 -5.04 -24.08
CA SER A 133 -6.14 -5.18 -22.73
C SER A 133 -5.92 -3.80 -22.07
N ALA A 134 -5.45 -2.82 -22.84
CA ALA A 134 -5.33 -1.43 -22.37
C ALA A 134 -6.71 -0.77 -22.16
N PHE A 135 -7.72 -1.17 -22.91
CA PHE A 135 -9.10 -0.72 -22.71
C PHE A 135 -9.68 -1.27 -21.42
N VAL A 136 -9.60 -2.57 -21.17
CA VAL A 136 -10.06 -3.16 -19.89
C VAL A 136 -9.29 -2.55 -18.71
N GLY A 137 -8.00 -2.32 -18.85
CA GLY A 137 -7.20 -1.59 -17.87
C GLY A 137 -7.63 -0.12 -17.70
N ARG A 138 -8.02 0.59 -18.79
CA ARG A 138 -8.44 1.99 -18.78
C ARG A 138 -9.93 2.19 -18.47
N THR A 139 -10.77 1.20 -18.64
CA THR A 139 -12.21 1.29 -18.29
C THR A 139 -12.36 1.43 -16.78
N VAL A 140 -11.41 0.88 -16.05
CA VAL A 140 -11.23 1.19 -14.62
C VAL A 140 -10.98 2.70 -14.39
N VAL A 141 -10.39 3.41 -15.38
CA VAL A 141 -10.06 4.85 -15.37
C VAL A 141 -11.24 5.75 -15.72
N LYS A 142 -12.13 5.33 -16.63
CA LYS A 142 -13.19 6.22 -17.18
C LYS A 142 -14.44 6.38 -16.30
N ALA A 143 -14.65 5.55 -15.32
CA ALA A 143 -15.71 5.78 -14.33
C ALA A 143 -15.53 7.11 -13.56
N GLY A 144 -14.28 7.63 -13.47
CA GLY A 144 -13.97 8.95 -12.90
C GLY A 144 -14.06 10.14 -13.89
N VAL A 145 -14.13 9.92 -15.22
CA VAL A 145 -13.98 10.97 -16.25
C VAL A 145 -15.32 11.44 -16.83
N ARG A 146 -16.45 11.04 -16.29
CA ARG A 146 -17.76 11.59 -16.76
C ARG A 146 -18.01 13.07 -16.44
N LEU A 147 -17.06 13.78 -15.86
CA LEU A 147 -17.14 15.23 -15.61
C LEU A 147 -15.89 15.93 -16.13
N GLY A 148 -15.85 16.25 -17.43
CA GLY A 148 -15.29 17.44 -18.04
C GLY A 148 -14.01 18.08 -17.48
N ARG A 149 -13.06 17.34 -16.91
CA ARG A 149 -11.74 17.87 -16.54
C ARG A 149 -10.64 17.07 -17.19
N ARG A 150 -9.84 17.79 -17.98
CA ARG A 150 -8.54 17.31 -18.50
C ARG A 150 -7.67 16.91 -17.31
N VAL A 151 -7.43 15.61 -17.16
CA VAL A 151 -6.49 15.08 -16.16
C VAL A 151 -5.15 14.89 -16.85
N PRO A 152 -4.06 15.53 -16.41
CA PRO A 152 -2.74 15.23 -16.91
C PRO A 152 -2.31 13.86 -16.36
N VAL A 153 -2.31 12.84 -17.20
CA VAL A 153 -1.72 11.55 -16.86
C VAL A 153 -0.20 11.72 -16.84
N GLY A 154 0.41 11.47 -15.68
CA GLY A 154 1.81 11.71 -15.41
C GLY A 154 2.75 11.11 -16.45
N GLY A 155 3.55 11.97 -17.09
CA GLY A 155 4.80 11.64 -17.76
C GLY A 155 4.78 11.04 -19.15
N MET A 156 3.62 10.70 -19.73
CA MET A 156 3.50 10.39 -21.16
C MET A 156 2.56 11.40 -21.81
N ALA A 157 3.13 12.27 -22.63
CA ALA A 157 2.40 13.22 -23.45
C ALA A 157 1.49 12.45 -24.42
N PHE A 158 0.21 12.34 -24.07
CA PHE A 158 -0.83 11.96 -25.03
C PHE A 158 -1.34 13.22 -25.73
N ASP A 159 -0.43 13.89 -26.45
CA ASP A 159 -0.74 15.12 -27.18
C ASP A 159 -1.48 14.87 -28.48
N PHE A 160 -1.76 13.64 -28.88
CA PHE A 160 -2.46 13.33 -30.14
C PHE A 160 -3.35 12.07 -30.00
N VAL A 161 -4.36 12.09 -29.13
CA VAL A 161 -5.46 11.14 -29.28
C VAL A 161 -6.60 11.87 -29.96
N ASP A 162 -6.77 11.60 -31.23
CA ASP A 162 -7.90 12.03 -32.04
C ASP A 162 -9.19 11.53 -31.36
N GLU A 163 -10.07 12.43 -30.91
CA GLU A 163 -11.32 12.08 -30.23
C GLU A 163 -12.20 11.18 -31.11
N ASP A 164 -12.12 11.33 -32.45
CA ASP A 164 -12.83 10.50 -33.41
C ASP A 164 -12.25 9.08 -33.48
N ALA A 165 -10.92 8.92 -33.38
CA ALA A 165 -10.27 7.62 -33.35
C ALA A 165 -10.59 6.86 -32.05
N LEU A 166 -10.66 7.56 -30.92
CA LEU A 166 -11.04 6.99 -29.63
C LEU A 166 -12.51 6.55 -29.59
N SER A 167 -13.38 7.33 -30.22
CA SER A 167 -14.83 7.02 -30.36
C SER A 167 -15.05 5.79 -31.23
N ASN A 168 -14.34 5.66 -32.36
CA ASN A 168 -14.40 4.50 -33.23
C ASN A 168 -13.89 3.23 -32.56
N GLN A 169 -12.76 3.30 -31.87
CA GLN A 169 -12.23 2.17 -31.10
C GLN A 169 -13.16 1.74 -29.98
N ALA A 170 -13.78 2.68 -29.26
CA ALA A 170 -14.75 2.35 -28.21
C ALA A 170 -15.98 1.59 -28.79
N GLY A 171 -16.41 1.95 -30.00
CA GLY A 171 -17.47 1.25 -30.73
C GLY A 171 -17.07 -0.19 -31.13
N GLU A 172 -15.84 -0.38 -31.59
CA GLU A 172 -15.31 -1.72 -31.91
C GLU A 172 -15.26 -2.61 -30.67
N TRP A 173 -14.76 -2.10 -29.54
CA TRP A 173 -14.68 -2.83 -28.28
C TRP A 173 -16.07 -3.17 -27.73
N ALA A 174 -17.02 -2.24 -27.80
CA ALA A 174 -18.39 -2.49 -27.39
C ALA A 174 -19.05 -3.59 -28.23
N SER A 175 -18.84 -3.55 -29.57
CA SER A 175 -19.35 -4.56 -30.50
C SER A 175 -18.69 -5.92 -30.26
N TYR A 176 -17.40 -5.97 -29.99
CA TYR A 176 -16.67 -7.18 -29.63
C TYR A 176 -17.21 -7.80 -28.35
N LEU A 177 -17.37 -6.98 -27.28
CA LEU A 177 -17.95 -7.47 -26.02
C LEU A 177 -19.38 -8.00 -26.19
N ALA A 178 -20.23 -7.30 -26.97
CA ALA A 178 -21.57 -7.75 -27.25
C ALA A 178 -21.62 -9.08 -28.05
N LYS A 179 -20.60 -9.33 -28.89
CA LYS A 179 -20.47 -10.60 -29.63
C LYS A 179 -20.00 -11.75 -28.72
N LYS A 180 -19.08 -11.49 -27.78
CA LYS A 180 -18.44 -12.50 -26.93
C LYS A 180 -19.20 -12.78 -25.65
N LEU A 181 -19.89 -11.78 -25.11
CA LEU A 181 -20.65 -11.88 -23.87
C LEU A 181 -22.15 -11.74 -24.19
N SER A 182 -22.90 -12.81 -23.94
CA SER A 182 -24.36 -12.84 -24.19
C SER A 182 -25.20 -12.22 -23.06
N ASN A 183 -24.58 -12.01 -21.89
CA ASN A 183 -25.25 -11.45 -20.71
C ASN A 183 -24.88 -9.96 -20.52
N LYS A 184 -25.90 -9.10 -20.42
CA LYS A 184 -25.72 -7.67 -20.18
C LYS A 184 -24.97 -7.38 -18.87
N ASP A 185 -25.20 -8.18 -17.83
CA ASP A 185 -24.54 -7.99 -16.54
C ASP A 185 -23.04 -8.31 -16.60
N ASP A 186 -22.63 -9.24 -17.47
CA ASP A 186 -21.22 -9.57 -17.71
C ASP A 186 -20.56 -8.49 -18.55
N ILE A 187 -21.27 -7.92 -19.52
CA ILE A 187 -20.78 -6.77 -20.30
C ILE A 187 -20.54 -5.60 -19.35
N GLN A 188 -21.51 -5.28 -18.50
CA GLN A 188 -21.38 -4.19 -17.53
C GLN A 188 -20.22 -4.45 -16.55
N LEU A 189 -20.06 -5.69 -16.07
CA LEU A 189 -18.95 -6.06 -15.17
C LEU A 189 -17.59 -5.79 -15.79
N ILE A 190 -17.42 -6.02 -17.08
CA ILE A 190 -16.15 -5.76 -17.80
C ILE A 190 -15.99 -4.28 -18.14
N GLN A 191 -17.07 -3.59 -18.49
CA GLN A 191 -17.03 -2.18 -18.86
C GLN A 191 -16.95 -1.24 -17.67
N GLU A 192 -17.62 -1.56 -16.57
CA GLU A 192 -17.77 -0.72 -15.38
C GLU A 192 -17.49 -1.53 -14.09
N PRO A 193 -16.33 -2.17 -13.95
CA PRO A 193 -16.06 -3.08 -12.84
C PRO A 193 -16.12 -2.38 -11.47
N ILE A 194 -15.72 -1.11 -11.38
CA ILE A 194 -15.78 -0.34 -10.13
C ILE A 194 -17.23 -0.14 -9.70
N GLU A 195 -18.11 0.26 -10.64
CA GLU A 195 -19.53 0.51 -10.36
C GLU A 195 -20.27 -0.76 -9.94
N VAL A 196 -19.84 -1.93 -10.45
CA VAL A 196 -20.44 -3.23 -10.12
C VAL A 196 -19.87 -3.84 -8.85
N LEU A 197 -18.54 -3.80 -8.69
CA LEU A 197 -17.85 -4.51 -7.60
C LEU A 197 -17.86 -3.72 -6.29
N THR A 198 -17.77 -2.38 -6.33
CA THR A 198 -17.70 -1.58 -5.09
C THR A 198 -18.94 -1.75 -4.20
N PRO A 199 -20.20 -1.67 -4.71
CA PRO A 199 -21.38 -1.91 -3.87
C PRO A 199 -21.39 -3.29 -3.22
N LEU A 200 -20.99 -4.32 -3.95
CA LEU A 200 -20.93 -5.69 -3.43
C LEU A 200 -19.83 -5.84 -2.37
N PHE A 201 -18.70 -5.15 -2.55
CA PHE A 201 -17.62 -5.12 -1.59
C PHE A 201 -18.07 -4.46 -0.28
N LEU A 202 -18.71 -3.28 -0.35
CA LEU A 202 -19.24 -2.58 0.81
C LEU A 202 -20.31 -3.41 1.54
N GLN A 203 -21.23 -4.05 0.83
CA GLN A 203 -22.18 -4.98 1.43
C GLN A 203 -21.50 -6.13 2.17
N GLY A 204 -20.42 -6.67 1.59
CA GLY A 204 -19.59 -7.69 2.23
C GLY A 204 -18.91 -7.16 3.50
N LEU A 205 -18.36 -5.93 3.44
CA LEU A 205 -17.76 -5.28 4.62
C LEU A 205 -18.79 -5.00 5.72
N CYS A 206 -20.02 -4.57 5.40
CA CYS A 206 -21.08 -4.37 6.39
C CYS A 206 -21.37 -5.68 7.16
N LYS A 207 -21.46 -6.81 6.46
CA LYS A 207 -21.67 -8.12 7.10
C LYS A 207 -20.46 -8.57 7.94
N LEU A 208 -19.24 -8.28 7.47
CA LEU A 208 -18.03 -8.56 8.22
C LEU A 208 -17.97 -7.70 9.49
N ALA A 209 -18.37 -6.45 9.39
CA ALA A 209 -18.39 -5.49 10.49
C ALA A 209 -19.29 -5.88 11.67
N GLU A 210 -20.30 -6.72 11.42
CA GLU A 210 -21.12 -7.33 12.48
C GLU A 210 -20.32 -8.33 13.34
N GLN A 211 -19.21 -8.85 12.82
CA GLN A 211 -18.40 -9.88 13.47
C GLN A 211 -17.09 -9.32 14.05
N ALA A 212 -16.46 -8.34 13.41
CA ALA A 212 -15.20 -7.76 13.84
C ALA A 212 -15.04 -6.32 13.31
N PRO A 213 -14.28 -5.45 13.99
CA PRO A 213 -13.79 -4.21 13.40
C PRO A 213 -12.96 -4.47 12.16
N ILE A 214 -12.85 -3.50 11.27
CA ILE A 214 -12.15 -3.64 9.98
C ILE A 214 -11.02 -2.63 9.90
N ALA A 215 -9.85 -3.05 9.43
CA ALA A 215 -8.74 -2.17 9.10
C ALA A 215 -8.21 -2.47 7.70
N LEU A 216 -8.31 -1.50 6.79
CA LEU A 216 -7.82 -1.55 5.41
C LEU A 216 -6.54 -0.72 5.30
N PHE A 217 -5.53 -1.27 4.62
CA PHE A 217 -4.25 -0.61 4.41
C PHE A 217 -3.93 -0.54 2.92
N PHE A 218 -3.82 0.68 2.39
CA PHE A 218 -3.36 0.96 1.03
C PHE A 218 -1.95 1.54 1.12
N ASP A 219 -0.94 0.77 0.75
CA ASP A 219 0.43 1.26 0.63
C ASP A 219 0.71 1.72 -0.81
N THR A 220 1.71 2.56 -0.98
CA THR A 220 2.15 3.09 -2.27
C THR A 220 1.02 3.80 -3.04
N TYR A 221 0.20 4.54 -2.29
CA TYR A 221 -0.96 5.28 -2.79
C TYR A 221 -0.66 6.15 -4.02
N GLU A 222 0.56 6.69 -4.13
CA GLU A 222 0.97 7.53 -5.27
C GLU A 222 0.96 6.82 -6.63
N GLN A 223 0.93 5.50 -6.68
CA GLN A 223 0.83 4.74 -7.93
C GLN A 223 -0.61 4.52 -8.38
N THR A 224 -1.55 4.61 -7.45
CA THR A 224 -2.99 4.45 -7.67
C THR A 224 -3.77 5.74 -7.45
N ASP A 225 -3.07 6.86 -7.23
CA ASP A 225 -3.55 8.14 -6.71
C ASP A 225 -4.83 8.66 -7.39
N GLU A 226 -4.83 8.77 -8.72
CA GLU A 226 -5.96 9.35 -9.46
C GLU A 226 -7.28 8.57 -9.29
N PHE A 227 -7.20 7.25 -9.12
CA PHE A 227 -8.38 6.39 -9.01
C PHE A 227 -8.82 6.17 -7.57
N LEU A 228 -7.85 5.93 -6.71
CA LEU A 228 -8.12 5.62 -5.32
C LEU A 228 -8.63 6.87 -4.58
N ASP A 229 -8.11 8.06 -4.91
CA ASP A 229 -8.55 9.32 -4.30
C ASP A 229 -10.03 9.62 -4.61
N SER A 230 -10.41 9.57 -5.88
CA SER A 230 -11.80 9.80 -6.29
C SER A 230 -12.73 8.70 -5.76
N TRP A 231 -12.30 7.44 -5.81
CA TRP A 231 -13.08 6.32 -5.31
C TRP A 231 -13.31 6.40 -3.79
N LEU A 232 -12.28 6.73 -3.00
CA LEU A 232 -12.43 6.88 -1.55
C LEU A 232 -13.43 7.98 -1.20
N ARG A 233 -13.41 9.11 -1.91
CA ARG A 233 -14.38 10.19 -1.71
C ARG A 233 -15.80 9.74 -2.12
N ASP A 234 -15.94 9.08 -3.27
CA ASP A 234 -17.22 8.52 -3.72
C ASP A 234 -17.79 7.51 -2.71
N VAL A 235 -16.93 6.70 -2.08
CA VAL A 235 -17.29 5.76 -1.00
C VAL A 235 -17.75 6.52 0.25
N LEU A 236 -17.01 7.53 0.68
CA LEU A 236 -17.37 8.34 1.86
C LEU A 236 -18.62 9.19 1.63
N ASP A 237 -18.89 9.60 0.38
CA ASP A 237 -20.13 10.30 -0.02
C ASP A 237 -21.35 9.35 -0.12
N GLY A 238 -21.14 8.04 0.07
CA GLY A 238 -22.21 7.04 0.00
C GLY A 238 -22.69 6.69 -1.41
N LYS A 239 -21.93 7.04 -2.46
CA LYS A 239 -22.28 6.76 -3.87
C LYS A 239 -22.51 5.26 -4.13
N TYR A 240 -21.77 4.41 -3.45
CA TYR A 240 -21.79 2.95 -3.61
C TYR A 240 -22.57 2.22 -2.51
N GLY A 241 -23.16 2.94 -1.57
CA GLY A 241 -23.88 2.40 -0.44
C GLY A 241 -23.21 2.70 0.90
N ASP A 242 -23.70 2.06 1.95
CA ASP A 242 -23.25 2.33 3.32
C ASP A 242 -21.85 1.77 3.58
N VAL A 243 -21.08 2.55 4.34
CA VAL A 243 -19.77 2.14 4.88
C VAL A 243 -19.96 1.78 6.36
N PRO A 244 -19.46 0.61 6.82
CA PRO A 244 -19.62 0.25 8.22
C PRO A 244 -18.86 1.22 9.14
N PRO A 245 -19.46 1.64 10.28
CA PRO A 245 -18.85 2.67 11.15
C PRO A 245 -17.64 2.17 11.93
N ASN A 246 -17.43 0.86 12.05
CA ASN A 246 -16.28 0.26 12.73
C ASN A 246 -15.13 -0.10 11.77
N ILE A 247 -15.01 0.65 10.67
CA ILE A 247 -13.89 0.56 9.74
C ILE A 247 -12.85 1.66 10.00
N VAL A 248 -11.58 1.33 9.77
CA VAL A 248 -10.48 2.27 9.67
C VAL A 248 -9.72 2.01 8.37
N ILE A 249 -9.51 3.05 7.58
CA ILE A 249 -8.76 2.99 6.32
C ILE A 249 -7.44 3.74 6.53
N THR A 250 -6.33 3.13 6.18
CA THR A 250 -5.01 3.78 6.19
C THR A 250 -4.45 3.82 4.78
N ILE A 251 -4.06 4.99 4.34
CA ILE A 251 -3.40 5.21 3.05
C ILE A 251 -1.99 5.73 3.27
N ALA A 252 -1.01 5.17 2.58
CA ALA A 252 0.38 5.61 2.65
C ALA A 252 0.91 5.98 1.26
N GLY A 253 1.51 7.17 1.14
CA GLY A 253 2.01 7.68 -0.12
C GLY A 253 3.15 8.69 0.06
N ARG A 254 3.61 9.28 -1.05
CA ARG A 254 4.67 10.31 -1.01
C ARG A 254 4.14 11.68 -0.60
N HIS A 255 2.88 11.95 -0.90
CA HIS A 255 2.24 13.24 -0.70
C HIS A 255 1.08 13.17 0.29
N ALA A 256 0.79 14.30 0.93
CA ALA A 256 -0.44 14.44 1.70
C ALA A 256 -1.66 14.44 0.76
N LEU A 257 -2.81 14.07 1.30
CA LEU A 257 -4.09 14.30 0.62
C LEU A 257 -4.25 15.79 0.29
N VAL A 258 -4.76 16.08 -0.92
CA VAL A 258 -4.93 17.48 -1.38
C VAL A 258 -6.04 18.16 -0.57
N ASP A 259 -5.67 19.19 0.20
CA ASP A 259 -6.58 19.85 1.15
C ASP A 259 -7.89 20.30 0.52
N ASN A 260 -7.87 20.86 -0.69
CA ASN A 260 -9.08 21.33 -1.38
C ASN A 260 -10.10 20.22 -1.66
N HIS A 261 -9.64 18.99 -1.89
CA HIS A 261 -10.51 17.85 -2.18
C HIS A 261 -11.02 17.17 -0.90
N TRP A 262 -10.27 17.31 0.19
CA TRP A 262 -10.49 16.59 1.43
C TRP A 262 -10.95 17.47 2.60
N ALA A 263 -11.16 18.76 2.38
CA ALA A 263 -11.56 19.71 3.42
C ALA A 263 -12.85 19.31 4.15
N THR A 264 -13.82 18.77 3.43
CA THR A 264 -15.12 18.32 3.99
C THR A 264 -14.94 17.16 4.98
N TYR A 265 -13.87 16.38 4.83
CA TYR A 265 -13.61 15.18 5.64
C TYR A 265 -12.53 15.40 6.73
N ASP A 266 -12.05 16.63 6.93
CA ASP A 266 -10.95 16.91 7.86
C ASP A 266 -11.22 16.41 9.28
N GLY A 267 -12.47 16.49 9.72
CA GLY A 267 -12.91 15.96 11.02
C GLY A 267 -12.75 14.45 11.22
N VAL A 268 -12.60 13.68 10.16
CA VAL A 268 -12.47 12.20 10.19
C VAL A 268 -11.11 11.68 9.73
N ILE A 269 -10.18 12.59 9.38
CA ILE A 269 -8.84 12.26 8.90
C ILE A 269 -7.80 12.47 10.01
N ALA A 270 -6.94 11.48 10.22
CA ALA A 270 -5.69 11.61 10.96
C ALA A 270 -4.54 11.80 9.96
N ARG A 271 -3.73 12.85 10.15
CA ARG A 271 -2.65 13.24 9.24
C ARG A 271 -1.28 12.95 9.87
N PHE A 272 -0.53 12.01 9.29
CA PHE A 272 0.74 11.50 9.80
C PHE A 272 1.91 11.78 8.84
N PRO A 273 2.55 12.97 8.94
CA PRO A 273 3.73 13.31 8.15
C PRO A 273 4.97 12.57 8.68
N LEU A 274 5.49 11.61 7.93
CA LEU A 274 6.73 10.93 8.30
C LEU A 274 7.96 11.74 7.85
N LYS A 275 8.81 12.07 8.83
CA LYS A 275 10.12 12.70 8.62
C LYS A 275 11.24 11.67 8.77
N PRO A 276 12.46 11.93 8.32
CA PRO A 276 13.63 11.14 8.71
C PRO A 276 13.69 10.94 10.23
N PHE A 277 14.41 9.95 10.70
CA PHE A 277 14.59 9.75 12.14
C PHE A 277 15.16 10.99 12.81
N THR A 278 14.78 11.20 14.06
CA THR A 278 15.55 12.07 14.96
C THR A 278 16.94 11.46 15.16
N GLU A 279 17.87 12.23 15.69
CA GLU A 279 19.22 11.72 15.98
C GLU A 279 19.16 10.57 16.99
N ASP A 280 18.32 10.68 18.00
CA ASP A 280 18.15 9.67 19.04
C ASP A 280 17.53 8.37 18.48
N GLU A 281 16.51 8.47 17.64
CA GLU A 281 15.89 7.32 16.96
C GLU A 281 16.93 6.61 16.07
N ALA A 282 17.74 7.37 15.32
CA ALA A 282 18.76 6.79 14.45
C ALA A 282 19.89 6.12 15.25
N LYS A 283 20.35 6.74 16.35
CA LYS A 283 21.31 6.13 17.28
C LYS A 283 20.76 4.86 17.93
N GLN A 284 19.50 4.90 18.39
CA GLN A 284 18.81 3.73 18.94
C GLN A 284 18.73 2.58 17.93
N TYR A 285 18.39 2.88 16.67
CA TYR A 285 18.37 1.88 15.60
C TYR A 285 19.76 1.24 15.40
N LEU A 286 20.81 2.05 15.28
CA LEU A 286 22.19 1.57 15.10
C LEU A 286 22.65 0.72 16.30
N HIS A 287 22.35 1.18 17.52
CA HIS A 287 22.66 0.42 18.73
C HIS A 287 21.97 -0.96 18.76
N ARG A 288 20.70 -1.04 18.35
CA ARG A 288 19.98 -2.34 18.21
C ARG A 288 20.61 -3.25 17.15
N LYS A 289 21.30 -2.68 16.16
CA LYS A 289 22.09 -3.41 15.15
C LYS A 289 23.49 -3.78 15.61
N GLY A 290 23.86 -3.44 16.84
CA GLY A 290 25.18 -3.70 17.40
C GLY A 290 26.26 -2.69 16.99
N ILE A 291 25.87 -1.58 16.33
CA ILE A 291 26.80 -0.55 15.87
C ILE A 291 26.92 0.49 16.96
N THR A 292 28.03 0.44 17.71
CA THR A 292 28.28 1.29 18.88
C THR A 292 29.49 2.20 18.73
N ASN A 293 30.34 1.98 17.71
CA ASN A 293 31.51 2.83 17.45
C ASN A 293 31.08 4.27 17.08
N PRO A 294 31.43 5.32 17.87
CA PRO A 294 30.95 6.66 17.63
C PRO A 294 31.29 7.22 16.24
N LYS A 295 32.52 6.93 15.73
CA LYS A 295 32.94 7.38 14.41
C LYS A 295 32.08 6.77 13.29
N VAL A 296 31.78 5.47 13.40
CA VAL A 296 30.93 4.75 12.44
C VAL A 296 29.48 5.30 12.50
N VAL A 297 28.96 5.52 13.71
CA VAL A 297 27.64 6.10 13.93
C VAL A 297 27.56 7.49 13.30
N ASP A 298 28.49 8.38 13.57
CA ASP A 298 28.51 9.75 13.03
C ASP A 298 28.53 9.77 11.50
N VAL A 299 29.38 8.92 10.88
CA VAL A 299 29.45 8.80 9.42
C VAL A 299 28.13 8.29 8.84
N ILE A 300 27.52 7.26 9.44
CA ILE A 300 26.23 6.74 8.97
C ILE A 300 25.13 7.82 9.08
N LEU A 301 25.06 8.56 10.20
CA LEU A 301 24.09 9.64 10.40
C LEU A 301 24.25 10.74 9.37
N GLN A 302 25.48 11.17 9.13
CA GLN A 302 25.81 12.23 8.19
C GLN A 302 25.41 11.84 6.75
N LEU A 303 25.81 10.65 6.29
CA LEU A 303 25.57 10.22 4.92
C LEU A 303 24.13 9.84 4.64
N SER A 304 23.46 9.24 5.63
CA SER A 304 22.06 8.85 5.46
C SER A 304 21.09 10.01 5.53
N GLY A 305 21.49 11.18 6.03
CA GLY A 305 20.55 12.24 6.39
C GLY A 305 19.48 11.76 7.37
N ARG A 306 19.78 10.69 8.11
CA ARG A 306 18.89 9.98 9.05
C ARG A 306 17.67 9.32 8.39
N LEU A 307 17.72 9.09 7.07
CA LEU A 307 16.68 8.37 6.36
C LEU A 307 16.75 6.86 6.71
N PRO A 308 15.68 6.25 7.25
CA PRO A 308 15.71 4.86 7.75
C PRO A 308 16.26 3.84 6.76
N LEU A 309 15.87 3.92 5.48
CA LEU A 309 16.36 3.02 4.45
C LEU A 309 17.88 3.14 4.26
N LEU A 310 18.42 4.36 4.22
CA LEU A 310 19.85 4.61 4.05
C LEU A 310 20.63 4.18 5.29
N ILE A 311 20.12 4.46 6.49
CA ILE A 311 20.73 3.96 7.73
C ILE A 311 20.82 2.44 7.70
N ALA A 312 19.73 1.74 7.36
CA ALA A 312 19.71 0.28 7.30
C ALA A 312 20.71 -0.28 6.25
N THR A 313 20.84 0.41 5.12
CA THR A 313 21.79 0.01 4.06
C THR A 313 23.24 0.19 4.49
N LEU A 314 23.57 1.33 5.08
CA LEU A 314 24.92 1.62 5.57
C LEU A 314 25.28 0.72 6.77
N ALA A 315 24.33 0.53 7.70
CA ALA A 315 24.51 -0.35 8.85
C ALA A 315 24.86 -1.78 8.47
N ALA A 316 24.25 -2.32 7.41
CA ALA A 316 24.58 -3.67 6.94
C ALA A 316 25.99 -3.82 6.35
N GLY A 317 26.66 -2.71 6.06
CA GLY A 317 28.07 -2.70 5.62
C GLY A 317 29.05 -2.31 6.72
N SER A 318 28.55 -2.02 7.93
CA SER A 318 29.37 -1.59 9.05
C SER A 318 30.23 -2.72 9.59
N PRO A 319 31.47 -2.43 10.00
CA PRO A 319 32.38 -3.41 10.63
C PRO A 319 31.87 -3.92 11.99
N ASP A 320 31.00 -3.18 12.67
CA ASP A 320 30.41 -3.59 13.95
C ASP A 320 29.21 -4.56 13.77
N HIS A 321 28.87 -4.92 12.52
CA HIS A 321 27.77 -5.84 12.28
C HIS A 321 28.14 -7.28 12.67
N PRO A 322 27.26 -8.05 13.36
CA PRO A 322 27.56 -9.41 13.87
C PRO A 322 28.04 -10.43 12.84
N GLU A 323 27.77 -10.20 11.55
CA GLU A 323 28.20 -11.08 10.45
C GLU A 323 29.69 -10.92 10.07
N GLN A 324 30.39 -9.93 10.62
CA GLN A 324 31.81 -9.65 10.36
C GLN A 324 32.72 -10.12 11.50
N VAL A 325 32.37 -11.23 12.12
CA VAL A 325 33.14 -11.80 13.24
C VAL A 325 34.49 -12.27 12.75
N GLY A 326 35.60 -11.64 13.22
CA GLY A 326 36.96 -12.11 13.02
C GLY A 326 38.02 -11.06 12.67
N GLU A 327 37.63 -9.79 12.42
CA GLU A 327 38.62 -8.74 12.13
C GLU A 327 38.89 -7.83 13.35
N PRO A 328 40.14 -7.31 13.52
CA PRO A 328 40.42 -6.28 14.51
C PRO A 328 39.54 -5.05 14.25
N SER A 329 38.85 -4.55 15.27
CA SER A 329 37.85 -3.48 15.16
C SER A 329 38.39 -2.23 14.46
N ASP A 330 39.63 -1.81 14.72
CA ASP A 330 40.20 -0.60 14.14
C ASP A 330 40.42 -0.70 12.63
N THR A 331 40.92 -1.85 12.15
CA THR A 331 41.15 -2.10 10.71
C THR A 331 39.84 -2.20 9.94
N ALA A 332 38.80 -2.76 10.55
CA ALA A 332 37.50 -2.87 9.94
C ALA A 332 36.80 -1.49 9.87
N VAL A 333 36.96 -0.64 10.87
CA VAL A 333 36.47 0.75 10.87
C VAL A 333 37.16 1.55 9.76
N GLU A 334 38.49 1.47 9.62
CA GLU A 334 39.24 2.16 8.56
C GLU A 334 38.77 1.71 7.16
N ARG A 335 38.53 0.40 6.96
CA ARG A 335 37.99 -0.11 5.70
C ARG A 335 36.58 0.40 5.41
N PHE A 336 35.71 0.45 6.41
CA PHE A 336 34.36 1.00 6.27
C PHE A 336 34.43 2.48 5.90
N LEU A 337 35.24 3.28 6.59
CA LEU A 337 35.39 4.69 6.29
C LEU A 337 35.91 4.93 4.88
N LYS A 338 36.93 4.14 4.46
CA LYS A 338 37.46 4.20 3.09
C LYS A 338 36.45 3.76 2.05
N TRP A 339 35.60 2.73 2.34
CA TRP A 339 34.53 2.30 1.45
C TRP A 339 33.45 3.36 1.31
N VAL A 340 33.13 4.08 2.36
CA VAL A 340 32.12 5.15 2.35
C VAL A 340 32.62 6.36 1.57
N GLU A 341 33.93 6.58 1.44
CA GLU A 341 34.53 7.59 0.57
C GLU A 341 34.38 7.27 -0.93
N ASP A 342 33.95 6.04 -1.30
CA ASP A 342 33.62 5.67 -2.67
C ASP A 342 32.11 5.82 -2.92
N PRO A 343 31.63 6.94 -3.55
CA PRO A 343 30.23 7.18 -3.80
C PRO A 343 29.58 6.13 -4.70
N ILE A 344 30.34 5.51 -5.61
CA ILE A 344 29.82 4.53 -6.56
C ILE A 344 29.48 3.22 -5.82
N ALA A 345 30.35 2.75 -4.93
CA ALA A 345 30.09 1.56 -4.14
C ALA A 345 28.87 1.74 -3.23
N VAL A 346 28.73 2.91 -2.59
CA VAL A 346 27.56 3.25 -1.75
C VAL A 346 26.27 3.27 -2.57
N LEU A 347 26.26 3.98 -3.70
CA LEU A 347 25.09 4.09 -4.57
C LEU A 347 24.67 2.74 -5.16
N THR A 348 25.63 1.90 -5.56
CA THR A 348 25.35 0.56 -6.07
C THR A 348 24.65 -0.28 -5.01
N ARG A 349 25.09 -0.24 -3.77
CA ARG A 349 24.49 -1.01 -2.68
C ARG A 349 23.11 -0.50 -2.28
N ILE A 350 22.88 0.81 -2.33
CA ILE A 350 21.56 1.42 -2.13
C ILE A 350 20.61 0.94 -3.23
N ARG A 351 21.05 0.99 -4.50
CA ARG A 351 20.27 0.51 -5.63
C ARG A 351 19.91 -0.95 -5.51
N ASP A 352 20.88 -1.82 -5.20
CA ASP A 352 20.66 -3.26 -5.13
C ASP A 352 19.70 -3.65 -3.99
N ARG A 353 19.71 -2.92 -2.87
CA ARG A 353 18.72 -3.12 -1.80
C ARG A 353 17.34 -2.58 -2.12
N SER A 354 17.25 -1.47 -2.83
CA SER A 354 15.95 -0.94 -3.30
C SER A 354 15.28 -1.93 -4.25
N ILE A 355 16.05 -2.63 -5.07
CA ILE A 355 15.54 -3.69 -5.96
C ILE A 355 15.12 -4.94 -5.15
N THR A 356 15.90 -5.31 -4.12
CA THR A 356 15.59 -6.51 -3.29
C THR A 356 14.38 -6.31 -2.37
N GLN A 357 14.00 -5.06 -2.05
CA GLN A 357 12.78 -4.75 -1.28
C GLN A 357 11.54 -4.56 -2.17
N ALA A 358 11.72 -4.51 -3.50
CA ALA A 358 10.65 -4.41 -4.48
C ALA A 358 10.17 -5.78 -5.02
N TYR A 359 10.71 -6.89 -4.47
CA TYR A 359 10.28 -8.26 -4.76
C TYR A 359 9.82 -8.92 -3.41
#